data_99e84d985e434a05fdb73d4fb6162e16
#
_entry.id   99e84d985e434a05fdb73d4fb6162e16
#
_cell.length_a   1.000
_cell.length_b   1.000
_cell.length_c   1.000
_cell.angle_alpha   90.00
_cell.angle_beta   90.00
_cell.angle_gamma   90.00
#
_symmetry.space_group_name_H-M   'P 1'
#
loop_
_entity.id
_entity.type
_entity.pdbx_description
1 polymer ?
#
loop_
_entity_poly.entity_id
_entity_poly.type
_entity_poly.pdbx_seq_one_letter_code
_entity_poly.pdbx_strand_id
1 'polypeptide(L)'
;MNPGDLHRIAKRHLDRRAIVYVRQSDPQQVRDHTESTALQRGLREQAIELGWPSPTLVEDDLGISASGFADRPGFQWMLTQVTMRKVGIILCIEASRLSRNSADWAQLFELCGYFDTLVADPQQVYDVSLPNDRLVLQIKGTVAELELGSLKVRLRAGIEAKAARGELKVLLPPGYVYDAE
;
A
#
# COMPACT_ATOMS: atom_id res chain seq x y z
N MET A 1 18.74 -8.06 -0.61
CA MET A 1 19.08 -6.68 -1.06
C MET A 1 19.80 -6.75 -2.40
N ASN A 2 19.32 -6.04 -3.38
CA ASN A 2 19.90 -6.07 -4.73
C ASN A 2 21.08 -5.08 -4.78
N PRO A 3 22.28 -5.46 -5.28
CA PRO A 3 23.43 -4.54 -5.37
C PRO A 3 23.12 -3.22 -6.10
N GLY A 4 22.12 -3.23 -6.99
CA GLY A 4 21.64 -2.03 -7.68
C GLY A 4 20.90 -1.01 -6.82
N ASP A 5 20.44 -1.37 -5.64
CA ASP A 5 19.65 -0.49 -4.77
C ASP A 5 20.51 0.59 -4.12
N LEU A 6 21.74 0.25 -3.73
CA LEU A 6 22.67 1.17 -3.08
C LEU A 6 23.12 2.31 -3.98
N HIS A 7 23.15 2.11 -5.32
CA HIS A 7 23.53 3.17 -6.26
C HIS A 7 22.48 4.28 -6.37
N ARG A 8 21.23 4.02 -5.99
CA ARG A 8 20.15 5.02 -6.00
C ARG A 8 20.15 5.88 -4.73
N ILE A 9 20.72 5.36 -3.65
CA ILE A 9 20.74 6.03 -2.34
C ILE A 9 21.97 6.94 -2.27
N ALA A 10 21.72 8.25 -2.26
CA ALA A 10 22.75 9.25 -2.06
C ALA A 10 22.69 9.81 -0.62
N LYS A 11 23.78 10.45 -0.16
CA LYS A 11 23.86 11.05 1.17
C LYS A 11 22.67 12.01 1.44
N ARG A 12 22.25 12.80 0.45
CA ARG A 12 21.11 13.70 0.57
C ARG A 12 19.76 13.02 0.87
N HIS A 13 19.63 11.71 0.57
CA HIS A 13 18.47 10.90 0.97
C HIS A 13 18.62 10.46 2.44
N LEU A 14 19.82 10.03 2.84
CA LEU A 14 20.11 9.58 4.19
C LEU A 14 20.03 10.70 5.24
N ASP A 15 20.30 11.94 4.83
CA ASP A 15 20.18 13.13 5.68
C ASP A 15 18.70 13.46 6.02
N ARG A 16 17.74 12.79 5.35
CA ARG A 16 16.29 12.91 5.54
C ARG A 16 15.76 11.61 6.14
N ARG A 17 14.56 11.65 6.71
CA ARG A 17 13.96 10.47 7.37
C ARG A 17 13.49 9.42 6.37
N ALA A 18 13.46 8.15 6.80
CA ALA A 18 12.70 7.10 6.16
C ALA A 18 11.29 7.03 6.74
N ILE A 19 10.29 6.81 5.89
CA ILE A 19 8.92 6.51 6.29
C ILE A 19 8.63 5.06 5.90
N VAL A 20 8.19 4.26 6.86
CA VAL A 20 7.60 2.93 6.62
C VAL A 20 6.09 3.10 6.64
N TYR A 21 5.46 2.98 5.48
CA TYR A 21 4.02 3.12 5.34
C TYR A 21 3.35 1.75 5.27
N VAL A 22 2.47 1.48 6.22
CA VAL A 22 1.74 0.22 6.30
C VAL A 22 0.24 0.48 6.16
N ARG A 23 -0.37 -0.19 5.19
CA ARG A 23 -1.82 -0.15 4.98
C ARG A 23 -2.37 -1.56 4.91
N GLN A 24 -3.37 -1.84 5.71
CA GLN A 24 -4.16 -3.07 5.64
C GLN A 24 -5.63 -2.71 5.44
N SER A 25 -6.26 -3.36 4.46
CA SER A 25 -7.65 -3.10 4.08
C SER A 25 -8.67 -3.96 4.83
N ASP A 26 -8.23 -5.00 5.54
CA ASP A 26 -9.12 -5.94 6.23
C ASP A 26 -9.07 -5.76 7.75
N PRO A 27 -10.20 -5.36 8.38
CA PRO A 27 -10.30 -5.25 9.84
C PRO A 27 -10.12 -6.60 10.56
N GLN A 28 -10.34 -7.74 9.89
CA GLN A 28 -10.12 -9.07 10.47
C GLN A 28 -8.64 -9.44 10.49
N GLN A 29 -7.88 -9.07 9.46
CA GLN A 29 -6.41 -9.24 9.44
C GLN A 29 -5.70 -8.36 10.49
N VAL A 30 -6.31 -7.26 10.90
CA VAL A 30 -5.81 -6.43 12.02
C VAL A 30 -5.92 -7.15 13.37
N ARG A 31 -6.82 -8.12 13.50
CA ARG A 31 -6.98 -8.92 14.74
C ARG A 31 -5.94 -10.04 14.85
N ASP A 32 -5.48 -10.58 13.74
CA ASP A 32 -4.41 -11.60 13.70
C ASP A 32 -3.05 -10.90 13.57
N HIS A 33 -2.67 -10.16 14.60
CA HIS A 33 -1.49 -9.26 14.70
C HIS A 33 -0.14 -9.84 14.25
N THR A 34 -0.02 -11.14 14.00
CA THR A 34 1.26 -11.82 13.76
C THR A 34 1.87 -11.53 12.39
N GLU A 35 1.10 -11.58 11.31
CA GLU A 35 1.63 -11.33 9.95
C GLU A 35 1.93 -9.85 9.71
N SER A 36 1.04 -8.98 10.19
CA SER A 36 1.23 -7.52 10.09
C SER A 36 2.49 -7.06 10.80
N THR A 37 2.71 -7.54 12.03
CA THR A 37 3.87 -7.18 12.84
C THR A 37 5.18 -7.69 12.22
N ALA A 38 5.17 -8.90 11.62
CA ALA A 38 6.34 -9.45 10.93
C ALA A 38 6.70 -8.63 9.69
N LEU A 39 5.71 -8.24 8.89
CA LEU A 39 5.91 -7.41 7.69
C LEU A 39 6.42 -6.00 8.05
N GLN A 40 5.87 -5.38 9.08
CA GLN A 40 6.33 -4.09 9.59
C GLN A 40 7.78 -4.17 10.07
N ARG A 41 8.11 -5.24 10.81
CA ARG A 41 9.48 -5.49 11.26
C ARG A 41 10.43 -5.63 10.08
N GLY A 42 10.07 -6.43 9.07
CA GLY A 42 10.87 -6.62 7.87
C GLY A 42 11.15 -5.32 7.13
N LEU A 43 10.15 -4.43 6.97
CA LEU A 43 10.36 -3.11 6.35
C LEU A 43 11.24 -2.19 7.19
N ARG A 44 11.12 -2.25 8.52
CA ARG A 44 12.00 -1.48 9.41
C ARG A 44 13.45 -1.97 9.34
N GLU A 45 13.64 -3.28 9.34
CA GLU A 45 14.95 -3.91 9.19
C GLU A 45 15.57 -3.52 7.84
N GLN A 46 14.79 -3.58 6.76
CA GLN A 46 15.21 -3.13 5.44
C GLN A 46 15.63 -1.65 5.44
N ALA A 47 14.86 -0.77 6.07
CA ALA A 47 15.23 0.64 6.19
C ALA A 47 16.57 0.83 6.92
N ILE A 48 16.81 0.07 7.99
CA ILE A 48 18.06 0.10 8.75
C ILE A 48 19.24 -0.40 7.89
N GLU A 49 19.06 -1.51 7.17
CA GLU A 49 20.06 -2.04 6.25
C GLU A 49 20.40 -1.07 5.11
N LEU A 50 19.42 -0.29 4.65
CA LEU A 50 19.61 0.75 3.64
C LEU A 50 20.25 2.03 4.18
N GLY A 51 20.48 2.13 5.50
CA GLY A 51 21.21 3.24 6.14
C GLY A 51 20.35 4.21 6.95
N TRP A 52 19.06 3.89 7.23
CA TRP A 52 18.19 4.71 8.08
C TRP A 52 17.96 4.03 9.44
N PRO A 53 18.73 4.43 10.50
CA PRO A 53 18.68 3.73 11.79
C PRO A 53 17.35 3.89 12.54
N SER A 54 16.56 4.92 12.23
CA SER A 54 15.31 5.24 12.94
C SER A 54 14.20 5.61 11.96
N PRO A 55 13.63 4.62 11.22
CA PRO A 55 12.52 4.89 10.31
C PRO A 55 11.24 5.23 11.08
N THR A 56 10.47 6.17 10.55
CA THR A 56 9.15 6.56 11.08
C THR A 56 8.09 5.61 10.54
N LEU A 57 7.32 4.98 11.42
CA LEU A 57 6.20 4.12 11.05
C LEU A 57 4.92 4.94 10.91
N VAL A 58 4.14 4.70 9.85
CA VAL A 58 2.84 5.33 9.58
C VAL A 58 1.79 4.24 9.41
N GLU A 59 0.87 4.15 10.38
CA GLU A 59 -0.17 3.12 10.50
C GLU A 59 -1.58 3.70 10.58
N ASP A 60 -1.73 5.02 10.51
CA ASP A 60 -3.00 5.72 10.70
C ASP A 60 -4.10 5.33 9.71
N ASP A 61 -3.71 4.69 8.60
CA ASP A 61 -4.63 4.21 7.56
C ASP A 61 -4.97 2.71 7.68
N LEU A 62 -4.62 2.06 8.81
CA LEU A 62 -4.97 0.66 9.06
C LEU A 62 -6.48 0.51 9.27
N GLY A 63 -7.06 -0.52 8.62
CA GLY A 63 -8.49 -0.83 8.73
C GLY A 63 -9.41 0.12 7.97
N ILE A 64 -8.89 1.13 7.27
CA ILE A 64 -9.68 2.02 6.43
C ILE A 64 -9.98 1.32 5.10
N SER A 65 -11.28 0.98 4.88
CA SER A 65 -11.74 0.29 3.67
C SER A 65 -11.36 1.01 2.37
N ALA A 66 -11.08 0.23 1.34
CA ALA A 66 -10.78 0.74 -0.01
C ALA A 66 -12.01 1.36 -0.71
N SER A 67 -13.21 1.20 -0.15
CA SER A 67 -14.45 1.70 -0.72
C SER A 67 -14.80 3.09 -0.15
N GLY A 68 -14.67 4.13 -0.99
CA GLY A 68 -15.22 5.44 -0.72
C GLY A 68 -14.21 6.51 -0.29
N PHE A 69 -14.71 7.71 -0.10
CA PHE A 69 -14.04 8.97 0.23
C PHE A 69 -13.48 9.04 1.67
N ALA A 70 -13.06 7.90 2.25
CA ALA A 70 -12.52 7.91 3.60
C ALA A 70 -11.19 8.66 3.64
N ASP A 71 -11.09 9.59 4.57
CA ASP A 71 -9.86 10.32 4.87
C ASP A 71 -8.71 9.35 5.16
N ARG A 72 -7.53 9.66 4.62
CA ARG A 72 -6.28 8.93 4.84
C ARG A 72 -5.27 9.85 5.52
N PRO A 73 -5.43 10.07 6.81
CA PRO A 73 -4.59 11.02 7.54
C PRO A 73 -3.10 10.65 7.45
N GLY A 74 -2.77 9.36 7.51
CA GLY A 74 -1.39 8.87 7.37
C GLY A 74 -0.79 9.15 5.99
N PHE A 75 -1.54 8.89 4.92
CA PHE A 75 -1.10 9.18 3.56
C PHE A 75 -0.94 10.69 3.32
N GLN A 76 -1.90 11.49 3.75
CA GLN A 76 -1.83 12.96 3.62
C GLN A 76 -0.67 13.55 4.42
N TRP A 77 -0.46 13.05 5.63
CA TRP A 77 0.69 13.42 6.44
C TRP A 77 2.00 13.07 5.73
N MET A 78 2.11 11.87 5.18
CA MET A 78 3.29 11.43 4.43
C MET A 78 3.56 12.34 3.23
N LEU A 79 2.56 12.68 2.42
CA LEU A 79 2.70 13.61 1.29
C LEU A 79 3.17 14.98 1.77
N THR A 80 2.64 15.47 2.89
CA THR A 80 3.08 16.74 3.50
C THR A 80 4.56 16.67 3.90
N GLN A 81 5.03 15.57 4.49
CA GLN A 81 6.44 15.42 4.83
C GLN A 81 7.35 15.40 3.58
N VAL A 82 6.88 14.78 2.48
CA VAL A 82 7.59 14.78 1.18
C VAL A 82 7.72 16.20 0.64
N THR A 83 6.62 16.96 0.59
CA THR A 83 6.63 18.36 0.09
C THR A 83 7.52 19.28 0.93
N MET A 84 7.66 18.99 2.22
CA MET A 84 8.59 19.69 3.12
C MET A 84 10.05 19.25 2.96
N ARG A 85 10.37 18.37 2.01
CA ARG A 85 11.72 17.78 1.80
C ARG A 85 12.30 17.08 3.02
N LYS A 86 11.45 16.54 3.89
CA LYS A 86 11.87 15.85 5.11
C LYS A 86 12.03 14.34 4.93
N VAL A 87 11.65 13.80 3.76
CA VAL A 87 11.63 12.37 3.47
C VAL A 87 12.68 12.03 2.42
N GLY A 88 13.54 11.06 2.72
CA GLY A 88 14.54 10.53 1.80
C GLY A 88 14.03 9.28 1.08
N ILE A 89 13.26 8.45 1.80
CA ILE A 89 12.70 7.21 1.26
C ILE A 89 11.36 6.87 1.90
N ILE A 90 10.46 6.28 1.10
CA ILE A 90 9.20 5.68 1.54
C ILE A 90 9.29 4.18 1.30
N LEU A 91 9.18 3.37 2.37
CA LEU A 91 9.14 1.92 2.29
C LEU A 91 7.71 1.42 2.46
N CYS A 92 7.32 0.44 1.66
CA CYS A 92 6.01 -0.20 1.71
C CYS A 92 6.12 -1.70 1.39
N ILE A 93 5.14 -2.48 1.83
CA ILE A 93 5.09 -3.94 1.55
C ILE A 93 5.01 -4.19 0.05
N GLU A 94 4.24 -3.38 -0.63
CA GLU A 94 4.04 -3.46 -2.07
C GLU A 94 3.74 -2.05 -2.58
N ALA A 95 4.52 -1.62 -3.57
CA ALA A 95 4.38 -0.27 -4.11
C ALA A 95 2.94 0.00 -4.59
N SER A 96 2.25 -0.98 -5.16
CA SER A 96 0.85 -0.90 -5.59
C SER A 96 -0.14 -0.61 -4.44
N ARG A 97 0.24 -0.85 -3.19
CA ARG A 97 -0.59 -0.59 -2.00
C ARG A 97 -0.41 0.80 -1.39
N LEU A 98 0.54 1.59 -1.89
CA LEU A 98 0.71 2.98 -1.46
C LEU A 98 -0.50 3.84 -1.82
N SER A 99 -1.16 3.56 -2.94
CA SER A 99 -2.33 4.30 -3.38
C SER A 99 -3.59 3.42 -3.47
N ARG A 100 -4.76 4.06 -3.58
CA ARG A 100 -6.05 3.38 -3.83
C ARG A 100 -6.50 3.47 -5.27
N ASN A 101 -6.00 4.44 -5.98
CA ASN A 101 -6.39 4.75 -7.34
C ASN A 101 -5.22 5.38 -8.10
N SER A 102 -5.37 5.47 -9.39
CA SER A 102 -4.39 6.06 -10.29
C SER A 102 -4.10 7.54 -10.01
N ALA A 103 -5.04 8.29 -9.43
CA ALA A 103 -4.81 9.70 -9.07
C ALA A 103 -3.86 9.85 -7.87
N ASP A 104 -4.05 9.06 -6.79
CA ASP A 104 -3.14 9.02 -5.64
C ASP A 104 -1.72 8.61 -6.08
N TRP A 105 -1.62 7.63 -7.01
CA TRP A 105 -0.36 7.23 -7.62
C TRP A 105 0.33 8.38 -8.34
N ALA A 106 -0.39 9.04 -9.23
CA ALA A 106 0.15 10.15 -10.00
C ALA A 106 0.66 11.26 -9.07
N GLN A 107 -0.13 11.63 -8.07
CA GLN A 107 0.25 12.64 -7.08
C GLN A 107 1.51 12.24 -6.30
N LEU A 108 1.58 11.01 -5.79
CA LEU A 108 2.75 10.52 -5.06
C LEU A 108 4.01 10.56 -5.92
N PHE A 109 3.93 10.08 -7.17
CA PHE A 109 5.07 10.03 -8.06
C PHE A 109 5.55 11.42 -8.48
N GLU A 110 4.64 12.32 -8.78
CA GLU A 110 5.02 13.71 -9.09
C GLU A 110 5.77 14.36 -7.91
N LEU A 111 5.23 14.18 -6.68
CA LEU A 111 5.87 14.74 -5.49
C LEU A 111 7.22 14.06 -5.19
N CYS A 112 7.28 12.73 -5.24
CA CYS A 112 8.53 12.01 -5.01
C CYS A 112 9.61 12.37 -6.03
N GLY A 113 9.26 12.44 -7.32
CA GLY A 113 10.18 12.84 -8.37
C GLY A 113 10.67 14.29 -8.23
N TYR A 114 9.76 15.23 -7.89
CA TYR A 114 10.09 16.65 -7.74
C TYR A 114 10.94 16.92 -6.48
N PHE A 115 10.66 16.23 -5.38
CA PHE A 115 11.35 16.43 -4.10
C PHE A 115 12.48 15.43 -3.85
N ASP A 116 12.84 14.62 -4.86
CA ASP A 116 13.96 13.67 -4.77
C ASP A 116 13.77 12.73 -3.57
N THR A 117 12.63 12.03 -3.54
CA THR A 117 12.27 11.04 -2.52
C THR A 117 12.20 9.67 -3.17
N LEU A 118 12.93 8.71 -2.65
CA LEU A 118 12.92 7.34 -3.13
C LEU A 118 11.69 6.58 -2.66
N VAL A 119 11.30 5.56 -3.43
CA VAL A 119 10.27 4.59 -3.03
C VAL A 119 10.91 3.21 -2.97
N ALA A 120 10.59 2.40 -1.99
CA ALA A 120 11.10 1.04 -1.87
C ALA A 120 9.99 0.04 -1.52
N ASP A 121 10.09 -1.14 -2.09
CA ASP A 121 9.40 -2.35 -1.66
C ASP A 121 10.43 -3.43 -1.22
N PRO A 122 10.01 -4.61 -0.74
CA PRO A 122 10.96 -5.66 -0.34
C PRO A 122 11.88 -6.14 -1.46
N GLN A 123 11.56 -5.86 -2.73
CA GLN A 123 12.30 -6.33 -3.89
C GLN A 123 13.41 -5.37 -4.30
N GLN A 124 13.13 -4.04 -4.30
CA GLN A 124 14.11 -3.03 -4.73
C GLN A 124 13.74 -1.60 -4.32
N VAL A 125 14.72 -0.71 -4.47
CA VAL A 125 14.58 0.74 -4.34
C VAL A 125 14.35 1.35 -5.72
N TYR A 126 13.41 2.28 -5.84
CA TYR A 126 13.05 3.00 -7.06
C TYR A 126 13.34 4.49 -6.92
N ASP A 127 13.93 5.05 -7.95
CA ASP A 127 14.02 6.50 -8.15
C ASP A 127 12.96 6.91 -9.18
N VAL A 128 11.88 7.54 -8.70
CA VAL A 128 10.74 7.91 -9.55
C VAL A 128 11.08 9.00 -10.58
N SER A 129 12.22 9.68 -10.44
CA SER A 129 12.74 10.61 -11.43
C SER A 129 13.29 9.89 -12.68
N LEU A 130 13.66 8.60 -12.54
CA LEU A 130 14.15 7.77 -13.63
C LEU A 130 12.97 7.15 -14.40
N PRO A 131 12.91 7.33 -15.74
CA PRO A 131 11.78 6.83 -16.53
C PRO A 131 11.53 5.33 -16.41
N ASN A 132 12.59 4.52 -16.32
CA ASN A 132 12.47 3.06 -16.17
C ASN A 132 11.86 2.65 -14.83
N ASP A 133 12.31 3.24 -13.72
CA ASP A 133 11.80 2.93 -12.40
C ASP A 133 10.33 3.39 -12.28
N ARG A 134 10.02 4.57 -12.82
CA ARG A 134 8.65 5.09 -12.89
C ARG A 134 7.74 4.14 -13.69
N LEU A 135 8.20 3.65 -14.85
CA LEU A 135 7.44 2.70 -15.67
C LEU A 135 7.17 1.39 -14.92
N VAL A 136 8.18 0.82 -14.27
CA VAL A 136 8.04 -0.41 -13.48
C VAL A 136 6.99 -0.25 -12.37
N LEU A 137 7.03 0.86 -11.64
CA LEU A 137 6.06 1.16 -10.59
C LEU A 137 4.65 1.34 -11.15
N GLN A 138 4.49 2.00 -12.31
CA GLN A 138 3.19 2.17 -12.98
C GLN A 138 2.62 0.82 -13.41
N ILE A 139 3.45 -0.07 -13.99
CA ILE A 139 3.04 -1.42 -14.38
C ILE A 139 2.60 -2.21 -13.13
N LYS A 140 3.37 -2.20 -12.04
CA LYS A 140 3.00 -2.85 -10.77
C LYS A 140 1.63 -2.37 -10.27
N GLY A 141 1.39 -1.06 -10.29
CA GLY A 141 0.10 -0.47 -9.90
C GLY A 141 -1.05 -0.94 -10.79
N THR A 142 -0.86 -0.91 -12.11
CA THR A 142 -1.87 -1.34 -13.08
C THR A 142 -2.21 -2.83 -12.94
N VAL A 143 -1.21 -3.69 -12.77
CA VAL A 143 -1.42 -5.13 -12.56
C VAL A 143 -2.25 -5.39 -11.31
N ALA A 144 -1.94 -4.71 -10.20
CA ALA A 144 -2.70 -4.85 -8.97
C ALA A 144 -4.16 -4.38 -9.11
N GLU A 145 -4.41 -3.31 -9.86
CA GLU A 145 -5.79 -2.86 -10.16
C GLU A 145 -6.55 -3.90 -11.01
N LEU A 146 -5.90 -4.51 -12.00
CA LEU A 146 -6.47 -5.57 -12.83
C LEU A 146 -6.80 -6.83 -12.03
N GLU A 147 -5.91 -7.24 -11.10
CA GLU A 147 -6.15 -8.37 -10.21
C GLU A 147 -7.37 -8.15 -9.32
N LEU A 148 -7.48 -6.96 -8.71
CA LEU A 148 -8.65 -6.58 -7.92
C LEU A 148 -9.93 -6.53 -8.75
N GLY A 149 -9.87 -6.01 -9.97
CA GLY A 149 -10.97 -6.01 -10.93
C GLY A 149 -11.44 -7.43 -11.25
N SER A 150 -10.52 -8.31 -11.59
CA SER A 150 -10.78 -9.73 -11.90
C SER A 150 -11.38 -10.47 -10.70
N LEU A 151 -10.89 -10.21 -9.50
CA LEU A 151 -11.44 -10.78 -8.26
C LEU A 151 -12.90 -10.34 -8.04
N LYS A 152 -13.19 -9.05 -8.19
CA LYS A 152 -14.56 -8.51 -8.06
C LYS A 152 -15.52 -9.17 -9.05
N VAL A 153 -15.11 -9.36 -10.31
CA VAL A 153 -15.93 -10.02 -11.33
C VAL A 153 -16.21 -11.48 -10.94
N ARG A 154 -15.18 -12.23 -10.48
CA ARG A 154 -15.36 -13.62 -10.05
C ARG A 154 -16.26 -13.73 -8.82
N LEU A 155 -16.08 -12.84 -7.83
CA LEU A 155 -16.93 -12.82 -6.63
C LEU A 155 -18.39 -12.54 -7.01
N ARG A 156 -18.63 -11.57 -7.88
CA ARG A 156 -19.98 -11.25 -8.36
C ARG A 156 -20.64 -12.43 -9.08
N ALA A 157 -19.92 -13.03 -10.02
CA ALA A 157 -20.40 -14.22 -10.71
C ALA A 157 -20.70 -15.39 -9.73
N GLY A 158 -19.86 -15.59 -8.71
CA GLY A 158 -20.08 -16.57 -7.66
C GLY A 158 -21.33 -16.29 -6.80
N ILE A 159 -21.58 -15.03 -6.47
CA ILE A 159 -22.78 -14.59 -5.74
C ILE A 159 -24.04 -14.82 -6.62
N GLU A 160 -24.00 -14.41 -7.87
CA GLU A 160 -25.10 -14.60 -8.82
C GLU A 160 -25.41 -16.11 -9.03
N ALA A 161 -24.39 -16.95 -9.16
CA ALA A 161 -24.55 -18.40 -9.28
C ALA A 161 -25.16 -19.02 -8.01
N LYS A 162 -24.74 -18.61 -6.80
CA LYS A 162 -25.35 -19.05 -5.54
C LYS A 162 -26.79 -18.58 -5.40
N ALA A 163 -27.08 -17.35 -5.80
CA ALA A 163 -28.43 -16.83 -5.80
C ALA A 163 -29.35 -17.63 -6.74
N ALA A 164 -28.87 -17.96 -7.94
CA ALA A 164 -29.64 -18.75 -8.92
C ALA A 164 -29.96 -20.18 -8.43
N ARG A 165 -29.10 -20.76 -7.55
CA ARG A 165 -29.34 -22.07 -6.93
C ARG A 165 -30.09 -22.00 -5.60
N GLY A 166 -30.48 -20.80 -5.12
CA GLY A 166 -31.10 -20.63 -3.80
C GLY A 166 -30.14 -20.81 -2.61
N GLU A 167 -28.85 -20.92 -2.85
CA GLU A 167 -27.83 -21.17 -1.83
C GLU A 167 -27.25 -19.88 -1.19
N LEU A 168 -27.67 -18.71 -1.68
CA LEU A 168 -27.15 -17.44 -1.20
C LEU A 168 -27.75 -17.11 0.17
N LYS A 169 -26.98 -17.28 1.22
CA LYS A 169 -27.33 -16.79 2.57
C LYS A 169 -26.75 -15.39 2.76
N VAL A 170 -27.62 -14.40 2.92
CA VAL A 170 -27.25 -13.00 3.25
C VAL A 170 -27.62 -12.72 4.70
N LEU A 171 -26.95 -11.76 5.33
CA LEU A 171 -27.35 -11.29 6.66
C LEU A 171 -28.78 -10.76 6.57
N LEU A 172 -29.68 -11.39 7.31
CA LEU A 172 -31.07 -10.97 7.36
C LEU A 172 -31.23 -9.74 8.27
N PRO A 173 -32.17 -8.85 7.97
CA PRO A 173 -32.54 -7.78 8.88
C PRO A 173 -33.04 -8.34 10.22
N PRO A 174 -32.93 -7.59 11.33
CA PRO A 174 -33.48 -8.01 12.61
C PRO A 174 -34.98 -8.37 12.49
N GLY A 175 -35.33 -9.53 13.03
CA GLY A 175 -36.72 -10.06 13.01
C GLY A 175 -37.01 -11.05 11.88
N TYR A 176 -36.04 -11.33 10.99
CA TYR A 176 -36.16 -12.36 9.96
C TYR A 176 -35.26 -13.55 10.28
N VAL A 177 -35.72 -14.75 9.95
CA VAL A 177 -34.96 -16.01 10.03
C VAL A 177 -35.09 -16.75 8.70
N TYR A 178 -34.07 -17.51 8.33
CA TYR A 178 -34.18 -18.41 7.20
C TYR A 178 -35.14 -19.54 7.57
N ASP A 179 -36.03 -19.88 6.64
CA ASP A 179 -36.87 -21.07 6.79
C ASP A 179 -35.99 -22.31 6.76
N ALA A 180 -36.25 -23.27 7.66
CA ALA A 180 -35.49 -24.50 7.74
C ALA A 180 -36.15 -25.54 6.80
N GLU A 181 -35.87 -25.49 5.50
CA GLU A 181 -36.07 -26.60 4.59
C GLU A 181 -34.80 -27.43 4.41
#